data_74bf256cdd0afa441b3360543093d239
#
_entry.id   74bf256cdd0afa441b3360543093d239
#
_cell.length_a   1.000
_cell.length_b   1.000
_cell.length_c   1.000
_cell.angle_alpha   90.00
_cell.angle_beta   90.00
_cell.angle_gamma   90.00
#
_symmetry.space_group_name_H-M   'P 1'
#
loop_
_entity.id
_entity.type
_entity.pdbx_description
1 polymer ?
#
loop_
_entity_poly.entity_id
_entity_poly.type
_entity_poly.pdbx_seq_one_letter_code
_entity_poly.pdbx_strand_id
1 'polypeptide(L)'
;MIKSLVKDILDDVQTISYKDLEGRLKKYDEVSFDIFDTLIKRNVPKPIDVFQLMEECLGYNDFCKNRVRAEIEARKLSGEVTLKDIYTVMTFYDDDIKDILMAAEIEYESNLCVVNKDMIDIYNSIVKNKRVFLISDMYLSKEVIESILEKNNITGYDELIISNEIGKNKSNGELFKYVIAKYKCKNICHIGNNFMADYISARKSGLKAYKIKTNTYRLPRKYTIDTNKGQYLESFLSNNHDAKRDYFYNFGYERFGPVLYGFIKWMYEDLKKEGIQEVYFMARDGYIMQKVYRELGYNNDIPDKYFEASRRSLRVPSYCDDYNLENVIKESPLLSTTNMEQLLDSLGLEISDYKEKIEKYGFTLEEHIKRDELINNDQFIKFYEEIKQDVIDNSSTEKENLIKYLKPVSYTHLRAHETRRHL
;
A
#
# COMPACT_ATOMS: atom_id res chain seq x y z
N MET A 1 16.25 0.62 -29.83
CA MET A 1 17.05 1.20 -28.74
C MET A 1 17.38 2.68 -28.97
N ILE A 2 18.09 3.12 -30.02
CA ILE A 2 18.43 4.54 -30.27
C ILE A 2 17.18 5.43 -30.44
N LYS A 3 16.16 4.97 -31.17
CA LYS A 3 14.89 5.74 -31.33
C LYS A 3 14.11 5.92 -30.05
N SER A 4 14.14 4.95 -29.12
CA SER A 4 13.51 5.10 -27.81
C SER A 4 14.30 6.08 -26.94
N LEU A 5 15.62 5.98 -26.93
CA LEU A 5 16.50 6.88 -26.17
C LEU A 5 16.38 8.35 -26.63
N VAL A 6 16.34 8.59 -27.96
CA VAL A 6 16.13 9.92 -28.51
C VAL A 6 14.74 10.46 -28.18
N LYS A 7 13.72 9.60 -28.17
CA LYS A 7 12.37 9.97 -27.77
C LYS A 7 12.32 10.36 -26.27
N ASP A 8 12.96 9.58 -25.42
CA ASP A 8 13.02 9.83 -23.98
C ASP A 8 13.77 11.13 -23.65
N ILE A 9 14.86 11.41 -24.37
CA ILE A 9 15.62 12.68 -24.24
C ILE A 9 14.80 13.87 -24.73
N LEU A 10 14.12 13.78 -25.86
CA LEU A 10 13.23 14.84 -26.36
C LEU A 10 12.03 15.07 -25.46
N ASP A 11 11.51 14.00 -24.87
CA ASP A 11 10.43 14.05 -23.88
C ASP A 11 10.86 14.80 -22.60
N ASP A 12 12.08 14.58 -22.12
CA ASP A 12 12.57 15.26 -20.92
C ASP A 12 12.88 16.76 -21.14
N VAL A 13 13.38 17.13 -22.32
CA VAL A 13 13.73 18.52 -22.65
C VAL A 13 12.50 19.44 -22.81
N GLN A 14 11.34 18.88 -23.12
CA GLN A 14 10.12 19.66 -23.41
C GLN A 14 9.06 19.62 -22.31
N THR A 15 9.32 18.89 -21.23
CA THR A 15 8.42 18.83 -20.09
C THR A 15 8.59 20.01 -19.15
N ILE A 16 7.48 20.54 -18.68
CA ILE A 16 7.47 21.58 -17.65
C ILE A 16 7.32 20.94 -16.27
N SER A 17 8.01 21.49 -15.28
CA SER A 17 7.80 21.10 -13.90
C SER A 17 6.48 21.66 -13.37
N TYR A 18 5.84 20.95 -12.44
CA TYR A 18 4.61 21.44 -11.80
C TYR A 18 4.82 22.80 -11.12
N LYS A 19 6.00 23.05 -10.53
CA LYS A 19 6.34 24.31 -9.87
C LYS A 19 6.35 25.52 -10.83
N ASP A 20 6.79 25.29 -12.07
CA ASP A 20 6.89 26.37 -13.07
C ASP A 20 5.57 26.56 -13.84
N LEU A 21 4.75 25.52 -13.90
CA LEU A 21 3.52 25.49 -14.69
C LEU A 21 2.53 26.58 -14.26
N GLU A 22 2.23 26.66 -12.96
CA GLU A 22 1.24 27.63 -12.44
C GLU A 22 1.61 29.06 -12.81
N GLY A 23 2.87 29.45 -12.63
CA GLY A 23 3.37 30.77 -12.99
C GLY A 23 3.20 31.09 -14.49
N ARG A 24 3.42 30.08 -15.35
CA ARG A 24 3.28 30.23 -16.80
C ARG A 24 1.83 30.33 -17.26
N LEU A 25 0.89 29.70 -16.54
CA LEU A 25 -0.53 29.72 -16.88
C LEU A 25 -1.19 31.07 -16.61
N LYS A 26 -0.61 31.92 -15.76
CA LYS A 26 -1.17 33.25 -15.41
C LYS A 26 -1.43 34.15 -16.61
N LYS A 27 -0.64 34.04 -17.68
CA LYS A 27 -0.69 34.90 -18.87
C LYS A 27 -1.77 34.52 -19.90
N TYR A 28 -2.46 33.39 -19.73
CA TYR A 28 -3.52 32.95 -20.63
C TYR A 28 -4.89 33.27 -20.05
N ASP A 29 -5.84 33.53 -20.92
CA ASP A 29 -7.23 33.82 -20.55
C ASP A 29 -8.02 32.54 -20.36
N GLU A 30 -7.76 31.54 -21.21
CA GLU A 30 -8.34 30.23 -21.17
C GLU A 30 -7.28 29.14 -20.99
N VAL A 31 -7.62 28.12 -20.26
CA VAL A 31 -6.77 26.94 -20.03
C VAL A 31 -7.53 25.68 -20.33
N SER A 32 -6.93 24.76 -21.06
CA SER A 32 -7.52 23.43 -21.23
C SER A 32 -6.60 22.35 -20.69
N PHE A 33 -7.19 21.34 -20.07
CA PHE A 33 -6.48 20.18 -19.53
C PHE A 33 -6.94 18.91 -20.24
N ASP A 34 -5.99 18.04 -20.52
CA ASP A 34 -6.26 16.63 -20.74
C ASP A 34 -6.70 15.99 -19.40
N ILE A 35 -7.40 14.87 -19.44
CA ILE A 35 -7.99 14.25 -18.24
C ILE A 35 -7.11 13.09 -17.74
N PHE A 36 -7.00 12.01 -18.54
CA PHE A 36 -6.32 10.80 -18.14
C PHE A 36 -4.80 10.96 -18.16
N ASP A 37 -4.14 10.47 -17.12
CA ASP A 37 -2.71 10.65 -16.87
C ASP A 37 -2.27 12.13 -16.74
N THR A 38 -3.24 13.06 -16.67
CA THR A 38 -3.03 14.50 -16.44
C THR A 38 -3.70 14.94 -15.15
N LEU A 39 -5.03 15.00 -15.07
CA LEU A 39 -5.80 15.35 -13.87
C LEU A 39 -6.11 14.12 -13.02
N ILE A 40 -6.32 12.98 -13.64
CA ILE A 40 -6.54 11.68 -12.99
C ILE A 40 -5.52 10.66 -13.47
N LYS A 41 -5.23 9.67 -12.64
CA LYS A 41 -4.36 8.52 -12.94
C LYS A 41 -5.14 7.24 -12.70
N ARG A 42 -4.77 6.15 -13.38
CA ARG A 42 -5.30 4.82 -13.10
C ARG A 42 -4.38 4.05 -12.15
N ASN A 43 -4.97 3.34 -11.21
CA ASN A 43 -4.23 2.45 -10.29
C ASN A 43 -3.79 1.14 -10.95
N VAL A 44 -3.44 1.22 -12.23
CA VAL A 44 -2.83 0.15 -13.03
C VAL A 44 -1.68 0.71 -13.85
N PRO A 45 -0.68 -0.10 -14.25
CA PRO A 45 0.50 0.38 -14.98
C PRO A 45 0.18 0.97 -16.36
N LYS A 46 -0.80 0.38 -17.05
CA LYS A 46 -1.21 0.78 -18.40
C LYS A 46 -2.73 0.73 -18.52
N PRO A 47 -3.35 1.54 -19.39
CA PRO A 47 -4.81 1.49 -19.58
C PRO A 47 -5.35 0.10 -19.94
N ILE A 48 -4.62 -0.69 -20.73
CA ILE A 48 -5.00 -2.05 -21.10
C ILE A 48 -5.10 -3.00 -19.90
N ASP A 49 -4.37 -2.72 -18.82
CA ASP A 49 -4.33 -3.57 -17.64
C ASP A 49 -5.67 -3.53 -16.85
N VAL A 50 -6.54 -2.56 -17.14
CA VAL A 50 -7.94 -2.56 -16.66
C VAL A 50 -8.66 -3.80 -17.18
N PHE A 51 -8.52 -4.10 -18.47
CA PHE A 51 -9.14 -5.27 -19.11
C PHE A 51 -8.55 -6.59 -18.60
N GLN A 52 -7.23 -6.60 -18.36
CA GLN A 52 -6.57 -7.75 -17.76
C GLN A 52 -7.09 -8.02 -16.34
N LEU A 53 -7.25 -6.98 -15.54
CA LEU A 53 -7.80 -7.09 -14.19
C LEU A 53 -9.25 -7.58 -14.20
N MET A 54 -10.06 -7.09 -15.15
CA MET A 54 -11.43 -7.57 -15.37
C MET A 54 -11.44 -9.06 -15.73
N GLU A 55 -10.57 -9.49 -16.65
CA GLU A 55 -10.41 -10.90 -17.05
C GLU A 55 -10.11 -11.79 -15.83
N GLU A 56 -9.13 -11.37 -15.01
CA GLU A 56 -8.72 -12.12 -13.82
C GLU A 56 -9.82 -12.18 -12.74
N CYS A 57 -10.53 -11.08 -12.52
CA CYS A 57 -11.53 -10.98 -11.45
C CYS A 57 -12.90 -11.58 -11.82
N LEU A 58 -13.31 -11.43 -13.08
CA LEU A 58 -14.62 -11.89 -13.56
C LEU A 58 -14.58 -13.30 -14.14
N GLY A 59 -13.39 -13.82 -14.44
CA GLY A 59 -13.19 -15.20 -14.94
C GLY A 59 -13.56 -15.38 -16.43
N TYR A 60 -13.64 -14.29 -17.21
CA TYR A 60 -13.89 -14.37 -18.65
C TYR A 60 -12.58 -14.48 -19.44
N ASN A 61 -12.16 -15.70 -19.75
CA ASN A 61 -10.91 -15.97 -20.46
C ASN A 61 -10.82 -15.23 -21.81
N ASP A 62 -9.62 -14.75 -22.15
CA ASP A 62 -9.33 -13.99 -23.37
C ASP A 62 -10.09 -12.64 -23.50
N PHE A 63 -10.73 -12.15 -22.42
CA PHE A 63 -11.49 -10.89 -22.47
C PHE A 63 -10.59 -9.70 -22.89
N CYS A 64 -9.46 -9.53 -22.25
CA CYS A 64 -8.52 -8.43 -22.54
C CYS A 64 -8.15 -8.39 -24.02
N LYS A 65 -7.78 -9.54 -24.59
CA LYS A 65 -7.41 -9.66 -26.00
C LYS A 65 -8.59 -9.33 -26.93
N ASN A 66 -9.77 -9.87 -26.64
CA ASN A 66 -10.96 -9.64 -27.47
C ASN A 66 -11.44 -8.19 -27.38
N ARG A 67 -11.38 -7.57 -26.19
CA ARG A 67 -11.75 -6.16 -25.97
C ARG A 67 -10.83 -5.21 -26.76
N VAL A 68 -9.51 -5.42 -26.69
CA VAL A 68 -8.53 -4.63 -27.46
C VAL A 68 -8.76 -4.79 -28.96
N ARG A 69 -8.98 -6.01 -29.43
CA ARG A 69 -9.28 -6.28 -30.84
C ARG A 69 -10.55 -5.58 -31.30
N ALA A 70 -11.62 -5.65 -30.50
CA ALA A 70 -12.88 -4.99 -30.80
C ALA A 70 -12.73 -3.47 -30.94
N GLU A 71 -11.95 -2.81 -30.07
CA GLU A 71 -11.68 -1.38 -30.19
C GLU A 71 -10.93 -1.05 -31.49
N ILE A 72 -9.93 -1.82 -31.87
CA ILE A 72 -9.18 -1.64 -33.13
C ILE A 72 -10.13 -1.79 -34.34
N GLU A 73 -11.02 -2.77 -34.31
CA GLU A 73 -12.00 -3.02 -35.39
C GLU A 73 -13.04 -1.89 -35.46
N ALA A 74 -13.61 -1.48 -34.32
CA ALA A 74 -14.57 -0.37 -34.28
C ALA A 74 -13.95 0.94 -34.81
N ARG A 75 -12.73 1.27 -34.38
CA ARG A 75 -12.03 2.49 -34.87
C ARG A 75 -11.70 2.47 -36.35
N LYS A 76 -11.49 1.28 -36.96
CA LYS A 76 -11.33 1.18 -38.42
C LYS A 76 -12.63 1.50 -39.16
N LEU A 77 -13.79 1.24 -38.57
CA LEU A 77 -15.09 1.49 -39.20
C LEU A 77 -15.55 2.94 -39.06
N SER A 78 -15.34 3.57 -37.90
CA SER A 78 -15.96 4.87 -37.60
C SER A 78 -14.97 5.96 -37.17
N GLY A 79 -13.69 5.66 -36.95
CA GLY A 79 -12.69 6.60 -36.42
C GLY A 79 -12.84 6.84 -34.93
N GLU A 80 -13.66 7.80 -34.52
CA GLU A 80 -14.04 7.96 -33.11
C GLU A 80 -15.21 7.03 -32.79
N VAL A 81 -15.13 6.36 -31.63
CA VAL A 81 -16.04 5.29 -31.22
C VAL A 81 -16.51 5.48 -29.79
N THR A 82 -17.73 5.03 -29.52
CA THR A 82 -18.27 4.91 -28.17
C THR A 82 -17.94 3.52 -27.59
N LEU A 83 -18.09 3.37 -26.28
CA LEU A 83 -17.98 2.06 -25.63
C LEU A 83 -18.96 1.04 -26.23
N LYS A 84 -20.19 1.48 -26.52
CA LYS A 84 -21.22 0.66 -27.16
C LYS A 84 -20.80 0.16 -28.55
N ASP A 85 -20.17 1.01 -29.37
CA ASP A 85 -19.67 0.61 -30.68
C ASP A 85 -18.63 -0.48 -30.58
N ILE A 86 -17.73 -0.37 -29.59
CA ILE A 86 -16.69 -1.37 -29.34
C ILE A 86 -17.32 -2.73 -28.98
N TYR A 87 -18.29 -2.74 -28.06
CA TYR A 87 -18.96 -3.98 -27.66
C TYR A 87 -19.88 -4.55 -28.76
N THR A 88 -20.39 -3.70 -29.65
CA THR A 88 -21.20 -4.15 -30.79
C THR A 88 -20.39 -5.00 -31.76
N VAL A 89 -19.15 -4.63 -32.06
CA VAL A 89 -18.27 -5.40 -32.95
C VAL A 89 -17.63 -6.62 -32.30
N MET A 90 -17.75 -6.75 -30.98
CA MET A 90 -17.22 -7.91 -30.24
C MET A 90 -18.10 -9.15 -30.49
N THR A 91 -17.61 -10.14 -31.24
CA THR A 91 -18.39 -11.32 -31.61
C THR A 91 -18.16 -12.55 -30.72
N PHE A 92 -17.27 -12.45 -29.77
CA PHE A 92 -16.82 -13.58 -28.93
C PHE A 92 -17.82 -13.90 -27.79
N TYR A 93 -18.63 -12.95 -27.37
CA TYR A 93 -19.60 -13.09 -26.30
C TYR A 93 -21.02 -12.80 -26.78
N ASP A 94 -22.01 -13.44 -26.15
CA ASP A 94 -23.41 -13.15 -26.35
C ASP A 94 -23.80 -11.76 -25.80
N ASP A 95 -24.89 -11.20 -26.27
CA ASP A 95 -25.26 -9.80 -25.96
C ASP A 95 -25.49 -9.57 -24.47
N ASP A 96 -26.10 -10.51 -23.73
CA ASP A 96 -26.29 -10.41 -22.27
C ASP A 96 -24.93 -10.33 -21.54
N ILE A 97 -23.94 -11.10 -21.99
CA ILE A 97 -22.59 -11.06 -21.41
C ILE A 97 -21.89 -9.76 -21.77
N LYS A 98 -22.06 -9.26 -23.00
CA LYS A 98 -21.49 -7.95 -23.40
C LYS A 98 -22.03 -6.82 -22.54
N ASP A 99 -23.33 -6.80 -22.23
CA ASP A 99 -23.94 -5.79 -21.38
C ASP A 99 -23.37 -5.83 -19.95
N ILE A 100 -23.17 -7.02 -19.39
CA ILE A 100 -22.51 -7.22 -18.09
C ILE A 100 -21.07 -6.72 -18.11
N LEU A 101 -20.31 -7.10 -19.13
CA LEU A 101 -18.90 -6.72 -19.27
C LEU A 101 -18.73 -5.20 -19.53
N MET A 102 -19.63 -4.61 -20.29
CA MET A 102 -19.66 -3.15 -20.55
C MET A 102 -19.93 -2.38 -19.26
N ALA A 103 -20.90 -2.81 -18.47
CA ALA A 103 -21.21 -2.21 -17.18
C ALA A 103 -20.02 -2.37 -16.20
N ALA A 104 -19.41 -3.55 -16.16
CA ALA A 104 -18.23 -3.79 -15.35
C ALA A 104 -17.03 -2.93 -15.79
N GLU A 105 -16.79 -2.72 -17.11
CA GLU A 105 -15.71 -1.85 -17.58
C GLU A 105 -15.87 -0.41 -17.06
N ILE A 106 -17.09 0.11 -17.07
CA ILE A 106 -17.39 1.44 -16.50
C ILE A 106 -17.11 1.48 -15.01
N GLU A 107 -17.50 0.45 -14.27
CA GLU A 107 -17.26 0.34 -12.84
C GLU A 107 -15.76 0.25 -12.51
N TYR A 108 -15.01 -0.59 -13.22
CA TYR A 108 -13.56 -0.75 -13.05
C TYR A 108 -12.82 0.55 -13.38
N GLU A 109 -13.12 1.21 -14.51
CA GLU A 109 -12.55 2.51 -14.87
C GLU A 109 -12.82 3.55 -13.76
N SER A 110 -14.05 3.64 -13.27
CA SER A 110 -14.41 4.56 -12.20
C SER A 110 -13.69 4.27 -10.89
N ASN A 111 -13.52 2.98 -10.51
CA ASN A 111 -12.90 2.60 -9.25
C ASN A 111 -11.38 2.68 -9.29
N LEU A 112 -10.76 2.50 -10.43
CA LEU A 112 -9.31 2.57 -10.60
C LEU A 112 -8.79 4.00 -10.79
N CYS A 113 -9.65 4.94 -11.17
CA CYS A 113 -9.26 6.34 -11.36
C CYS A 113 -9.13 7.09 -10.03
N VAL A 114 -7.98 7.72 -9.84
CA VAL A 114 -7.65 8.56 -8.68
C VAL A 114 -7.10 9.92 -9.13
N VAL A 115 -7.30 10.96 -8.33
CA VAL A 115 -6.79 12.30 -8.62
C VAL A 115 -5.26 12.33 -8.71
N ASN A 116 -4.73 13.07 -9.67
CA ASN A 116 -3.31 13.37 -9.73
C ASN A 116 -2.96 14.46 -8.69
N LYS A 117 -2.44 14.05 -7.55
CA LYS A 117 -2.13 14.94 -6.41
C LYS A 117 -1.14 16.06 -6.75
N ASP A 118 -0.27 15.85 -7.74
CA ASP A 118 0.69 16.88 -8.18
C ASP A 118 0.02 17.98 -9.02
N MET A 119 -1.10 17.66 -9.70
CA MET A 119 -1.79 18.59 -10.60
C MET A 119 -2.99 19.28 -9.96
N ILE A 120 -3.64 18.65 -8.97
CA ILE A 120 -4.94 19.12 -8.47
C ILE A 120 -4.85 20.51 -7.83
N ASP A 121 -3.76 20.84 -7.13
CA ASP A 121 -3.61 22.17 -6.53
C ASP A 121 -3.50 23.25 -7.60
N ILE A 122 -2.79 22.97 -8.71
CA ILE A 122 -2.67 23.88 -9.86
C ILE A 122 -4.03 24.05 -10.53
N TYR A 123 -4.73 22.94 -10.78
CA TYR A 123 -6.07 22.96 -11.36
C TYR A 123 -7.02 23.83 -10.51
N ASN A 124 -7.07 23.60 -9.18
CA ASN A 124 -7.91 24.35 -8.25
C ASN A 124 -7.57 25.84 -8.18
N SER A 125 -6.31 26.22 -8.40
CA SER A 125 -5.89 27.62 -8.49
C SER A 125 -6.37 28.26 -9.80
N ILE A 126 -6.31 27.55 -10.90
CA ILE A 126 -6.65 28.05 -12.23
C ILE A 126 -8.16 28.16 -12.43
N VAL A 127 -8.94 27.17 -12.03
CA VAL A 127 -10.39 27.13 -12.22
C VAL A 127 -11.14 28.27 -11.52
N LYS A 128 -10.57 28.84 -10.46
CA LYS A 128 -11.15 29.97 -9.72
C LYS A 128 -11.12 31.29 -10.50
N ASN A 129 -10.21 31.45 -11.45
CA ASN A 129 -9.88 32.75 -12.04
C ASN A 129 -9.85 32.74 -13.56
N LYS A 130 -9.99 31.58 -14.18
CA LYS A 130 -9.86 31.41 -15.63
C LYS A 130 -10.95 30.50 -16.16
N ARG A 131 -11.26 30.68 -17.45
CA ARG A 131 -12.11 29.75 -18.17
C ARG A 131 -11.36 28.46 -18.43
N VAL A 132 -11.95 27.34 -18.01
CA VAL A 132 -11.28 26.02 -18.05
C VAL A 132 -12.07 25.01 -18.88
N PHE A 133 -11.38 24.38 -19.81
CA PHE A 133 -11.90 23.30 -20.63
C PHE A 133 -11.22 21.97 -20.28
N LEU A 134 -11.98 20.90 -20.19
CA LEU A 134 -11.44 19.54 -20.14
C LEU A 134 -11.60 18.89 -21.50
N ILE A 135 -10.50 18.38 -22.09
CA ILE A 135 -10.49 17.86 -23.46
C ILE A 135 -9.85 16.46 -23.46
N SER A 136 -10.64 15.43 -23.79
CA SER A 136 -10.19 14.05 -23.76
C SER A 136 -10.52 13.28 -25.03
N ASP A 137 -9.56 12.50 -25.53
CA ASP A 137 -9.81 11.44 -26.50
C ASP A 137 -10.19 10.17 -25.74
N MET A 138 -11.52 9.85 -25.71
CA MET A 138 -12.03 8.74 -24.91
C MET A 138 -13.29 8.15 -25.53
N TYR A 139 -13.48 6.84 -25.34
CA TYR A 139 -14.65 6.10 -25.81
C TYR A 139 -15.80 6.05 -24.75
N LEU A 140 -15.51 6.39 -23.50
CA LEU A 140 -16.53 6.50 -22.46
C LEU A 140 -17.44 7.72 -22.72
N SER A 141 -18.69 7.64 -22.30
CA SER A 141 -19.63 8.75 -22.43
C SER A 141 -19.28 9.92 -21.52
N LYS A 142 -19.83 11.08 -21.83
CA LYS A 142 -19.64 12.31 -21.04
C LYS A 142 -20.09 12.12 -19.59
N GLU A 143 -21.22 11.46 -19.36
CA GLU A 143 -21.79 11.21 -18.03
C GLU A 143 -20.86 10.33 -17.17
N VAL A 144 -20.25 9.30 -17.78
CA VAL A 144 -19.30 8.44 -17.08
C VAL A 144 -18.06 9.23 -16.67
N ILE A 145 -17.51 10.04 -17.56
CA ILE A 145 -16.34 10.86 -17.27
C ILE A 145 -16.68 11.93 -16.22
N GLU A 146 -17.84 12.58 -16.29
CA GLU A 146 -18.30 13.53 -15.26
C GLU A 146 -18.37 12.85 -13.88
N SER A 147 -18.96 11.66 -13.80
CA SER A 147 -19.00 10.88 -12.55
C SER A 147 -17.60 10.56 -12.00
N ILE A 148 -16.65 10.20 -12.86
CA ILE A 148 -15.24 9.95 -12.45
C ILE A 148 -14.59 11.24 -11.94
N LEU A 149 -14.83 12.37 -12.60
CA LEU A 149 -14.29 13.67 -12.19
C LEU A 149 -14.87 14.13 -10.84
N GLU A 150 -16.19 14.01 -10.67
CA GLU A 150 -16.88 14.34 -9.40
C GLU A 150 -16.39 13.50 -8.24
N LYS A 151 -16.26 12.17 -8.43
CA LYS A 151 -15.70 11.24 -7.44
C LYS A 151 -14.29 11.66 -7.00
N ASN A 152 -13.52 12.28 -7.89
CA ASN A 152 -12.18 12.77 -7.64
C ASN A 152 -12.11 14.26 -7.23
N ASN A 153 -13.26 14.90 -6.94
CA ASN A 153 -13.40 16.32 -6.59
C ASN A 153 -12.81 17.28 -7.66
N ILE A 154 -12.88 16.91 -8.94
CA ILE A 154 -12.48 17.76 -10.06
C ILE A 154 -13.74 18.44 -10.62
N THR A 155 -13.97 19.66 -10.18
CA THR A 155 -15.17 20.45 -10.48
C THR A 155 -14.81 21.88 -10.87
N GLY A 156 -15.79 22.67 -11.33
CA GLY A 156 -15.61 24.10 -11.61
C GLY A 156 -15.06 24.40 -13.01
N TYR A 157 -14.88 23.42 -13.89
CA TYR A 157 -14.59 23.66 -15.31
C TYR A 157 -15.82 24.19 -16.05
N ASP A 158 -15.60 24.95 -17.12
CA ASP A 158 -16.69 25.52 -17.92
C ASP A 158 -17.30 24.51 -18.88
N GLU A 159 -16.47 23.61 -19.42
CA GLU A 159 -16.97 22.63 -20.41
C GLU A 159 -16.09 21.36 -20.42
N LEU A 160 -16.74 20.21 -20.58
CA LEU A 160 -16.14 18.90 -20.83
C LEU A 160 -16.36 18.51 -22.29
N ILE A 161 -15.28 18.27 -23.03
CA ILE A 161 -15.27 18.01 -24.47
C ILE A 161 -14.59 16.66 -24.72
N ILE A 162 -15.34 15.72 -25.28
CA ILE A 162 -14.90 14.34 -25.48
C ILE A 162 -14.94 14.01 -26.97
N SER A 163 -13.90 13.31 -27.45
CA SER A 163 -13.70 13.02 -28.86
C SER A 163 -14.88 12.26 -29.49
N ASN A 164 -15.40 11.25 -28.78
CA ASN A 164 -16.51 10.41 -29.28
C ASN A 164 -17.82 11.18 -29.44
N GLU A 165 -18.09 12.18 -28.57
CA GLU A 165 -19.29 13.05 -28.66
C GLU A 165 -19.23 14.00 -29.86
N ILE A 166 -18.03 14.45 -30.20
CA ILE A 166 -17.82 15.45 -31.25
C ILE A 166 -17.47 14.80 -32.59
N GLY A 167 -17.04 13.53 -32.60
CA GLY A 167 -16.53 12.83 -33.79
C GLY A 167 -15.18 13.38 -34.27
N LYS A 168 -14.37 13.97 -33.37
CA LYS A 168 -13.07 14.59 -33.66
C LYS A 168 -12.08 14.23 -32.57
N ASN A 169 -10.79 14.10 -32.89
CA ASN A 169 -9.78 13.76 -31.91
C ASN A 169 -8.66 14.82 -31.80
N LYS A 170 -7.89 14.71 -30.72
CA LYS A 170 -6.73 15.57 -30.46
C LYS A 170 -5.57 15.25 -31.38
N SER A 171 -5.38 13.98 -31.76
CA SER A 171 -4.21 13.50 -32.48
C SER A 171 -4.02 14.14 -33.85
N ASN A 172 -5.09 14.42 -34.58
CA ASN A 172 -5.10 15.16 -35.85
C ASN A 172 -5.35 16.67 -35.67
N GLY A 173 -5.60 17.13 -34.44
CA GLY A 173 -5.84 18.53 -34.08
C GLY A 173 -7.26 19.05 -34.33
N GLU A 174 -8.18 18.25 -34.89
CA GLU A 174 -9.52 18.71 -35.23
C GLU A 174 -10.34 19.04 -33.98
N LEU A 175 -10.16 18.31 -32.89
CA LEU A 175 -10.85 18.60 -31.63
C LEU A 175 -10.42 19.97 -31.06
N PHE A 176 -9.15 20.31 -31.13
CA PHE A 176 -8.66 21.63 -30.71
C PHE A 176 -9.20 22.77 -31.57
N LYS A 177 -9.21 22.58 -32.91
CA LYS A 177 -9.79 23.55 -33.83
C LYS A 177 -11.29 23.79 -33.58
N TYR A 178 -12.02 22.71 -33.27
CA TYR A 178 -13.43 22.79 -32.89
C TYR A 178 -13.60 23.62 -31.60
N VAL A 179 -12.79 23.40 -30.59
CA VAL A 179 -12.85 24.16 -29.32
C VAL A 179 -12.58 25.65 -29.56
N ILE A 180 -11.51 25.98 -30.31
CA ILE A 180 -11.18 27.39 -30.63
C ILE A 180 -12.35 28.07 -31.35
N ALA A 181 -12.90 27.42 -32.36
CA ALA A 181 -13.99 27.99 -33.17
C ALA A 181 -15.29 28.15 -32.40
N LYS A 182 -15.73 27.12 -31.68
CA LYS A 182 -16.99 27.10 -30.92
C LYS A 182 -16.98 28.11 -29.78
N TYR A 183 -15.91 28.17 -29.00
CA TYR A 183 -15.83 28.99 -27.80
C TYR A 183 -15.12 30.33 -28.02
N LYS A 184 -14.68 30.60 -29.28
CA LYS A 184 -13.99 31.84 -29.70
C LYS A 184 -12.76 32.17 -28.88
N CYS A 185 -12.00 31.14 -28.52
CA CYS A 185 -10.79 31.27 -27.69
C CYS A 185 -9.72 32.07 -28.44
N LYS A 186 -9.12 33.08 -27.77
CA LYS A 186 -8.09 33.94 -28.34
C LYS A 186 -6.69 33.66 -27.77
N ASN A 187 -6.62 33.32 -26.51
CA ASN A 187 -5.36 33.13 -25.81
C ASN A 187 -5.44 31.90 -24.90
N ILE A 188 -5.62 30.74 -25.53
CA ILE A 188 -5.77 29.45 -24.85
C ILE A 188 -4.47 28.68 -24.77
N CYS A 189 -4.27 28.01 -23.62
CA CYS A 189 -3.16 27.08 -23.39
C CYS A 189 -3.68 25.70 -23.04
N HIS A 190 -3.13 24.64 -23.65
CA HIS A 190 -3.42 23.24 -23.34
C HIS A 190 -2.33 22.59 -22.50
N ILE A 191 -2.74 21.80 -21.52
CA ILE A 191 -1.86 21.01 -20.63
C ILE A 191 -2.23 19.54 -20.77
N GLY A 192 -1.24 18.70 -21.03
CA GLY A 192 -1.43 17.26 -21.11
C GLY A 192 -0.11 16.48 -21.01
N ASN A 193 -0.22 15.16 -21.02
CA ASN A 193 0.94 14.28 -20.88
C ASN A 193 1.42 13.67 -22.22
N ASN A 194 0.56 13.60 -23.21
CA ASN A 194 0.87 12.98 -24.49
C ASN A 194 1.61 13.96 -25.41
N PHE A 195 2.86 13.59 -25.77
CA PHE A 195 3.70 14.44 -26.61
C PHE A 195 3.09 14.75 -27.99
N MET A 196 2.51 13.74 -28.64
CA MET A 196 1.94 13.94 -29.98
C MET A 196 0.58 14.62 -29.94
N ALA A 197 -0.34 14.13 -29.13
CA ALA A 197 -1.71 14.65 -29.08
C ALA A 197 -1.79 15.99 -28.34
N ASP A 198 -1.26 16.08 -27.10
CA ASP A 198 -1.48 17.26 -26.26
C ASP A 198 -0.47 18.39 -26.50
N TYR A 199 0.74 18.06 -26.98
CA TYR A 199 1.77 19.06 -27.21
C TYR A 199 1.90 19.47 -28.67
N ILE A 200 2.25 18.52 -29.57
CA ILE A 200 2.50 18.83 -30.97
C ILE A 200 1.22 19.21 -31.69
N SER A 201 0.17 18.41 -31.56
CA SER A 201 -1.10 18.62 -32.26
C SER A 201 -1.83 19.86 -31.79
N ALA A 202 -1.83 20.13 -30.48
CA ALA A 202 -2.38 21.36 -29.92
C ALA A 202 -1.68 22.59 -30.49
N ARG A 203 -0.34 22.61 -30.54
CA ARG A 203 0.42 23.73 -31.11
C ARG A 203 0.18 23.95 -32.60
N LYS A 204 0.13 22.85 -33.37
CA LYS A 204 -0.22 22.93 -34.81
C LYS A 204 -1.63 23.46 -35.06
N SER A 205 -2.53 23.27 -34.06
CA SER A 205 -3.91 23.77 -34.10
C SER A 205 -4.07 25.21 -33.63
N GLY A 206 -2.97 25.87 -33.23
CA GLY A 206 -2.97 27.29 -32.81
C GLY A 206 -3.00 27.55 -31.31
N LEU A 207 -3.02 26.50 -30.48
CA LEU A 207 -2.93 26.67 -29.03
C LEU A 207 -1.46 26.84 -28.60
N LYS A 208 -1.24 27.46 -27.44
CA LYS A 208 -0.03 27.19 -26.68
C LYS A 208 -0.21 25.88 -25.95
N ALA A 209 0.87 25.13 -25.76
CA ALA A 209 0.76 23.86 -25.06
C ALA A 209 1.99 23.60 -24.17
N TYR A 210 1.73 22.99 -23.04
CA TYR A 210 2.76 22.48 -22.13
C TYR A 210 2.54 20.99 -21.90
N LYS A 211 3.62 20.24 -22.07
CA LYS A 211 3.66 18.83 -21.70
C LYS A 211 4.12 18.73 -20.25
N ILE A 212 3.37 18.01 -19.45
CA ILE A 212 3.76 17.66 -18.08
C ILE A 212 4.50 16.33 -18.05
N LYS A 213 5.39 16.18 -17.09
CA LYS A 213 5.97 14.89 -16.75
C LYS A 213 4.96 14.18 -15.84
N THR A 214 4.46 13.03 -16.25
CA THR A 214 3.80 12.12 -15.35
C THR A 214 4.85 11.62 -14.38
N ASN A 215 4.88 12.21 -13.17
CA ASN A 215 5.71 11.71 -12.10
C ASN A 215 5.11 10.37 -11.66
N THR A 216 5.56 9.30 -12.26
CA THR A 216 5.41 7.98 -11.67
C THR A 216 6.47 7.88 -10.59
N TYR A 217 6.10 8.12 -9.33
CA TYR A 217 6.88 7.61 -8.22
C TYR A 217 6.98 6.10 -8.45
N ARG A 218 8.20 5.62 -8.66
CA ARG A 218 8.44 4.18 -8.78
C ARG A 218 9.08 3.71 -7.50
N LEU A 219 8.49 2.70 -6.92
CA LEU A 219 9.18 1.94 -5.87
C LEU A 219 10.55 1.52 -6.42
N PRO A 220 11.64 1.65 -5.65
CA PRO A 220 12.95 1.21 -6.11
C PRO A 220 12.86 -0.23 -6.63
N ARG A 221 13.39 -0.49 -7.84
CA ARG A 221 13.33 -1.81 -8.52
C ARG A 221 13.69 -3.01 -7.63
N LYS A 222 14.52 -2.78 -6.63
CA LYS A 222 14.91 -3.78 -5.61
C LYS A 222 13.72 -4.40 -4.86
N TYR A 223 12.57 -3.75 -4.85
CA TYR A 223 11.38 -4.14 -4.08
C TYR A 223 10.15 -4.39 -4.97
N THR A 224 10.29 -4.32 -6.29
CA THR A 224 9.19 -4.62 -7.22
C THR A 224 9.01 -6.12 -7.32
N ILE A 225 7.76 -6.56 -7.15
CA ILE A 225 7.36 -7.94 -7.42
C ILE A 225 7.10 -8.00 -8.92
N ASP A 226 7.88 -8.81 -9.65
CA ASP A 226 7.78 -8.96 -11.11
C ASP A 226 6.60 -9.87 -11.50
N THR A 227 5.42 -9.55 -10.99
CA THR A 227 4.14 -10.17 -11.34
C THR A 227 3.11 -9.10 -11.65
N ASN A 228 2.06 -9.41 -12.42
CA ASN A 228 0.96 -8.48 -12.71
C ASN A 228 0.38 -7.88 -11.43
N LYS A 229 0.09 -8.70 -10.42
CA LYS A 229 -0.45 -8.25 -9.13
C LYS A 229 0.51 -7.32 -8.39
N GLY A 230 1.81 -7.59 -8.47
CA GLY A 230 2.85 -6.71 -7.92
C GLY A 230 2.89 -5.35 -8.61
N GLN A 231 2.73 -5.32 -9.93
CA GLN A 231 2.69 -4.08 -10.71
C GLN A 231 1.41 -3.26 -10.43
N TYR A 232 0.26 -3.91 -10.21
CA TYR A 232 -0.97 -3.22 -9.78
C TYR A 232 -0.80 -2.58 -8.41
N LEU A 233 -0.24 -3.32 -7.45
CA LEU A 233 0.07 -2.78 -6.12
C LEU A 233 1.05 -1.60 -6.21
N GLU A 234 2.10 -1.69 -7.03
CA GLU A 234 3.05 -0.60 -7.24
C GLU A 234 2.36 0.65 -7.82
N SER A 235 1.49 0.48 -8.80
CA SER A 235 0.73 1.58 -9.39
C SER A 235 -0.20 2.24 -8.37
N PHE A 236 -0.92 1.44 -7.59
CA PHE A 236 -1.77 1.92 -6.50
C PHE A 236 -0.97 2.73 -5.48
N LEU A 237 0.13 2.20 -4.98
CA LEU A 237 0.96 2.88 -3.99
C LEU A 237 1.58 4.17 -4.55
N SER A 238 2.07 4.12 -5.80
CA SER A 238 2.70 5.27 -6.46
C SER A 238 1.71 6.42 -6.70
N ASN A 239 0.51 6.12 -7.16
CA ASN A 239 -0.52 7.14 -7.43
C ASN A 239 -1.08 7.76 -6.14
N ASN A 240 -1.03 7.01 -5.04
CA ASN A 240 -1.50 7.47 -3.74
C ASN A 240 -0.37 8.02 -2.84
N HIS A 241 0.88 8.03 -3.31
CA HIS A 241 1.97 8.70 -2.61
C HIS A 241 1.62 10.15 -2.30
N ASP A 242 1.96 10.61 -1.10
CA ASP A 242 1.75 11.99 -0.68
C ASP A 242 3.08 12.62 -0.21
N ALA A 243 3.70 13.38 -1.10
CA ALA A 243 4.96 14.08 -0.81
C ALA A 243 4.85 15.14 0.31
N LYS A 244 3.63 15.53 0.72
CA LYS A 244 3.39 16.47 1.83
C LYS A 244 3.43 15.78 3.19
N ARG A 245 3.36 14.46 3.23
CA ARG A 245 3.43 13.65 4.45
C ARG A 245 4.89 13.37 4.84
N ASP A 246 5.11 13.11 6.14
CA ASP A 246 6.44 12.77 6.64
C ASP A 246 6.92 11.37 6.18
N TYR A 247 8.18 11.08 6.46
CA TYR A 247 8.81 9.81 6.12
C TYR A 247 8.09 8.61 6.74
N PHE A 248 7.68 8.69 8.01
CA PHE A 248 7.08 7.54 8.71
C PHE A 248 5.70 7.22 8.17
N TYR A 249 4.91 8.24 7.81
CA TYR A 249 3.63 8.03 7.15
C TYR A 249 3.82 7.30 5.80
N ASN A 250 4.70 7.81 4.95
CA ASN A 250 4.95 7.20 3.63
C ASN A 250 5.58 5.82 3.76
N PHE A 251 6.50 5.60 4.70
CA PHE A 251 7.03 4.26 4.99
C PHE A 251 5.93 3.28 5.41
N GLY A 252 5.05 3.71 6.32
CA GLY A 252 3.90 2.91 6.76
C GLY A 252 2.98 2.56 5.60
N TYR A 253 2.63 3.55 4.78
CA TYR A 253 1.71 3.36 3.67
C TYR A 253 2.30 2.49 2.54
N GLU A 254 3.54 2.77 2.13
CA GLU A 254 4.13 2.17 0.92
C GLU A 254 4.86 0.85 1.17
N ARG A 255 5.34 0.63 2.39
CA ARG A 255 6.22 -0.51 2.72
C ARG A 255 5.61 -1.43 3.74
N PHE A 256 5.34 -0.92 4.92
CA PHE A 256 4.93 -1.74 6.04
C PHE A 256 3.46 -2.14 5.97
N GLY A 257 2.58 -1.24 5.53
CA GLY A 257 1.15 -1.49 5.37
C GLY A 257 0.82 -2.65 4.44
N PRO A 258 1.37 -2.71 3.21
CA PRO A 258 1.17 -3.85 2.31
C PRO A 258 1.61 -5.20 2.92
N VAL A 259 2.72 -5.22 3.67
CA VAL A 259 3.21 -6.42 4.35
C VAL A 259 2.23 -6.84 5.45
N LEU A 260 1.80 -5.90 6.29
CA LEU A 260 0.83 -6.17 7.35
C LEU A 260 -0.51 -6.62 6.79
N TYR A 261 -1.02 -5.95 5.77
CA TYR A 261 -2.27 -6.31 5.10
C TYR A 261 -2.21 -7.75 4.56
N GLY A 262 -1.16 -8.06 3.80
CA GLY A 262 -0.98 -9.40 3.22
C GLY A 262 -0.83 -10.47 4.29
N PHE A 263 -0.07 -10.22 5.35
CA PHE A 263 0.11 -11.15 6.46
C PHE A 263 -1.19 -11.38 7.24
N ILE A 264 -1.91 -10.33 7.60
CA ILE A 264 -3.15 -10.44 8.37
C ILE A 264 -4.26 -11.10 7.56
N LYS A 265 -4.36 -10.80 6.25
CA LYS A 265 -5.29 -11.46 5.36
C LYS A 265 -4.99 -12.96 5.25
N TRP A 266 -3.74 -13.33 4.99
CA TRP A 266 -3.30 -14.73 4.95
C TRP A 266 -3.58 -15.45 6.27
N MET A 267 -3.25 -14.83 7.40
CA MET A 267 -3.51 -15.38 8.72
C MET A 267 -5.02 -15.62 8.94
N TYR A 268 -5.87 -14.66 8.60
CA TYR A 268 -7.31 -14.80 8.74
C TYR A 268 -7.88 -15.93 7.89
N GLU A 269 -7.45 -16.05 6.62
CA GLU A 269 -7.86 -17.14 5.73
C GLU A 269 -7.45 -18.52 6.29
N ASP A 270 -6.26 -18.62 6.90
CA ASP A 270 -5.76 -19.84 7.52
C ASP A 270 -6.51 -20.17 8.82
N LEU A 271 -6.77 -19.16 9.67
CA LEU A 271 -7.59 -19.32 10.88
C LEU A 271 -9.00 -19.87 10.54
N LYS A 272 -9.63 -19.35 9.48
CA LYS A 272 -10.95 -19.87 9.01
C LYS A 272 -10.86 -21.30 8.55
N LYS A 273 -9.86 -21.64 7.76
CA LYS A 273 -9.65 -23.00 7.26
C LYS A 273 -9.45 -24.01 8.38
N GLU A 274 -8.73 -23.62 9.45
CA GLU A 274 -8.49 -24.44 10.62
C GLU A 274 -9.66 -24.45 11.63
N GLY A 275 -10.73 -23.67 11.39
CA GLY A 275 -11.89 -23.58 12.26
C GLY A 275 -11.60 -22.93 13.62
N ILE A 276 -10.65 -22.01 13.68
CA ILE A 276 -10.27 -21.29 14.91
C ILE A 276 -11.39 -20.34 15.32
N GLN A 277 -11.75 -20.37 16.62
CA GLN A 277 -12.87 -19.59 17.16
C GLN A 277 -12.46 -18.29 17.83
N GLU A 278 -11.19 -18.12 18.20
CA GLU A 278 -10.66 -16.92 18.83
C GLU A 278 -9.16 -16.82 18.57
N VAL A 279 -8.64 -15.59 18.34
CA VAL A 279 -7.22 -15.34 18.10
C VAL A 279 -6.63 -14.43 19.18
N TYR A 280 -5.41 -14.72 19.62
CA TYR A 280 -4.68 -13.94 20.63
C TYR A 280 -3.47 -13.27 19.99
N PHE A 281 -3.43 -11.95 20.08
CA PHE A 281 -2.29 -11.15 19.64
C PHE A 281 -1.34 -10.89 20.80
N MET A 282 -0.14 -11.46 20.72
CA MET A 282 0.87 -11.35 21.79
C MET A 282 1.46 -9.94 21.86
N ALA A 283 1.57 -9.39 23.08
CA ALA A 283 2.30 -8.15 23.32
C ALA A 283 3.81 -8.38 23.04
N ARG A 284 4.50 -7.41 22.48
CA ARG A 284 4.21 -6.06 21.96
C ARG A 284 3.88 -6.12 20.46
N ASP A 285 4.49 -7.05 19.75
CA ASP A 285 4.50 -7.12 18.29
C ASP A 285 3.07 -7.35 17.73
N GLY A 286 2.24 -8.08 18.47
CA GLY A 286 0.85 -8.31 18.12
C GLY A 286 -0.05 -7.06 18.15
N TYR A 287 0.36 -5.96 18.77
CA TYR A 287 -0.48 -4.76 18.89
C TYR A 287 -0.87 -4.14 17.54
N ILE A 288 0.12 -3.93 16.69
CA ILE A 288 -0.17 -3.38 15.35
C ILE A 288 -0.93 -4.37 14.48
N MET A 289 -0.65 -5.66 14.63
CA MET A 289 -1.36 -6.74 13.93
C MET A 289 -2.83 -6.78 14.33
N GLN A 290 -3.13 -6.69 15.63
CA GLN A 290 -4.50 -6.62 16.14
C GLN A 290 -5.26 -5.41 15.59
N LYS A 291 -4.62 -4.24 15.56
CA LYS A 291 -5.24 -3.05 14.98
C LYS A 291 -5.62 -3.26 13.52
N VAL A 292 -4.71 -3.81 12.70
CA VAL A 292 -5.00 -4.10 11.29
C VAL A 292 -6.09 -5.16 11.15
N TYR A 293 -6.07 -6.20 11.99
CA TYR A 293 -7.10 -7.26 12.01
C TYR A 293 -8.50 -6.69 12.25
N ARG A 294 -8.63 -5.78 13.22
CA ARG A 294 -9.88 -5.08 13.54
C ARG A 294 -10.30 -4.08 12.46
N GLU A 295 -9.35 -3.34 11.90
CA GLU A 295 -9.62 -2.39 10.81
C GLU A 295 -10.16 -3.10 9.55
N LEU A 296 -9.71 -4.33 9.30
CA LEU A 296 -10.23 -5.19 8.24
C LEU A 296 -11.58 -5.86 8.59
N GLY A 297 -12.09 -5.65 9.80
CA GLY A 297 -13.37 -6.20 10.25
C GLY A 297 -13.36 -7.70 10.55
N TYR A 298 -12.19 -8.34 10.57
CA TYR A 298 -12.07 -9.79 10.77
C TYR A 298 -12.47 -10.24 12.17
N ASN A 299 -12.39 -9.34 13.16
CA ASN A 299 -12.85 -9.58 14.53
C ASN A 299 -14.38 -9.79 14.65
N ASN A 300 -15.16 -9.42 13.63
CA ASN A 300 -16.59 -9.70 13.59
C ASN A 300 -16.92 -11.18 13.30
N ASP A 301 -15.97 -11.88 12.67
CA ASP A 301 -16.10 -13.30 12.31
C ASP A 301 -15.32 -14.19 13.31
N ILE A 302 -14.04 -13.86 13.57
CA ILE A 302 -13.23 -14.55 14.57
C ILE A 302 -12.80 -13.51 15.63
N PRO A 303 -13.39 -13.57 16.83
CA PRO A 303 -13.05 -12.64 17.93
C PRO A 303 -11.56 -12.64 18.25
N ASP A 304 -11.05 -11.48 18.68
CA ASP A 304 -9.65 -11.31 19.03
C ASP A 304 -9.47 -10.80 20.46
N LYS A 305 -8.34 -11.17 21.04
CA LYS A 305 -7.87 -10.63 22.33
C LYS A 305 -6.40 -10.22 22.24
N TYR A 306 -6.05 -9.21 23.02
CA TYR A 306 -4.66 -8.83 23.21
C TYR A 306 -4.11 -9.56 24.44
N PHE A 307 -3.03 -10.30 24.26
CA PHE A 307 -2.43 -11.11 25.30
C PHE A 307 -1.19 -10.41 25.86
N GLU A 308 -1.32 -9.81 27.04
CA GLU A 308 -0.27 -9.07 27.73
C GLU A 308 0.70 -10.02 28.44
N ALA A 309 1.47 -10.77 27.66
CA ALA A 309 2.53 -11.62 28.18
C ALA A 309 3.88 -11.25 27.57
N SER A 310 4.91 -11.33 28.37
CA SER A 310 6.30 -11.21 27.94
C SER A 310 7.02 -12.55 28.12
N ARG A 311 8.18 -12.70 27.48
CA ARG A 311 9.03 -13.88 27.71
C ARG A 311 9.36 -14.06 29.18
N ARG A 312 9.61 -12.96 29.93
CA ARG A 312 9.87 -12.98 31.36
C ARG A 312 8.66 -13.49 32.14
N SER A 313 7.45 -12.93 31.89
CA SER A 313 6.25 -13.30 32.63
C SER A 313 5.77 -14.74 32.39
N LEU A 314 6.29 -15.41 31.36
CA LEU A 314 6.02 -16.84 31.11
C LEU A 314 7.13 -17.73 31.67
N ARG A 315 8.39 -17.27 31.61
CA ARG A 315 9.57 -18.05 32.02
C ARG A 315 9.76 -18.07 33.54
N VAL A 316 9.75 -16.91 34.22
CA VAL A 316 9.98 -16.87 35.68
C VAL A 316 9.02 -17.80 36.44
N PRO A 317 7.71 -17.84 36.11
CA PRO A 317 6.79 -18.83 36.70
C PRO A 317 7.16 -20.29 36.54
N SER A 318 7.98 -20.66 35.54
CA SER A 318 8.37 -22.07 35.33
C SER A 318 9.49 -22.52 36.27
N TYR A 319 10.23 -21.62 36.87
CA TYR A 319 11.36 -21.98 37.73
C TYR A 319 10.94 -22.66 39.04
N CYS A 320 9.71 -22.51 39.51
CA CYS A 320 9.25 -23.28 40.65
C CYS A 320 9.05 -24.78 40.35
N ASP A 321 8.87 -25.14 39.09
CA ASP A 321 8.71 -26.54 38.67
C ASP A 321 10.06 -27.19 38.35
N ASP A 322 10.99 -26.38 37.84
CA ASP A 322 12.35 -26.85 37.47
C ASP A 322 13.39 -25.80 37.88
N TYR A 323 13.82 -25.92 39.11
CA TYR A 323 14.81 -25.04 39.76
C TYR A 323 16.27 -25.58 39.72
N ASN A 324 16.54 -26.55 38.87
CA ASN A 324 17.92 -27.02 38.64
C ASN A 324 18.73 -25.88 38.00
N LEU A 325 19.93 -25.62 38.57
CA LEU A 325 20.80 -24.53 38.11
C LEU A 325 21.06 -24.57 36.60
N GLU A 326 21.38 -25.76 36.09
CA GLU A 326 21.69 -25.93 34.66
C GLU A 326 20.50 -25.50 33.77
N ASN A 327 19.30 -25.96 34.14
CA ASN A 327 18.08 -25.60 33.40
C ASN A 327 17.72 -24.13 33.56
N VAL A 328 17.84 -23.58 34.74
CA VAL A 328 17.57 -22.14 35.00
C VAL A 328 18.53 -21.26 34.17
N ILE A 329 19.81 -21.59 34.13
CA ILE A 329 20.81 -20.86 33.32
C ILE A 329 20.52 -21.05 31.80
N LYS A 330 20.11 -22.25 31.40
CA LYS A 330 19.78 -22.55 30.00
C LYS A 330 18.57 -21.76 29.50
N GLU A 331 17.50 -21.69 30.29
CA GLU A 331 16.26 -20.99 29.95
C GLU A 331 16.35 -19.46 30.14
N SER A 332 17.32 -18.98 30.92
CA SER A 332 17.54 -17.55 31.15
C SER A 332 18.02 -16.85 29.86
N PRO A 333 17.54 -15.62 29.56
CA PRO A 333 17.87 -14.85 28.35
C PRO A 333 19.26 -14.18 28.46
N LEU A 334 20.17 -14.81 29.16
CA LEU A 334 21.51 -14.30 29.36
C LEU A 334 22.33 -14.36 28.08
N LEU A 335 23.09 -13.32 27.84
CA LEU A 335 24.08 -13.31 26.76
C LEU A 335 25.23 -14.30 27.08
N SER A 336 26.10 -14.54 26.10
CA SER A 336 27.32 -15.37 26.29
C SER A 336 28.20 -14.85 27.44
N THR A 337 28.16 -13.56 27.71
CA THR A 337 28.76 -12.88 28.85
C THR A 337 27.65 -12.12 29.58
N THR A 338 27.56 -12.36 30.90
CA THR A 338 26.53 -11.77 31.79
C THR A 338 27.18 -11.23 33.06
N ASN A 339 26.40 -10.52 33.88
CA ASN A 339 26.80 -10.09 35.22
C ASN A 339 25.74 -10.48 36.27
N MET A 340 26.03 -10.26 37.55
CA MET A 340 25.12 -10.64 38.63
C MET A 340 23.77 -9.90 38.58
N GLU A 341 23.74 -8.65 38.13
CA GLU A 341 22.51 -7.87 37.95
C GLU A 341 21.59 -8.50 36.92
N GLN A 342 22.12 -8.78 35.74
CA GLN A 342 21.36 -9.41 34.63
C GLN A 342 20.87 -10.81 35.03
N LEU A 343 21.65 -11.53 35.80
CA LEU A 343 21.30 -12.84 36.30
C LEU A 343 20.11 -12.75 37.23
N LEU A 344 20.16 -11.93 38.30
CA LEU A 344 19.09 -11.78 39.27
C LEU A 344 17.81 -11.25 38.63
N ASP A 345 17.93 -10.26 37.74
CA ASP A 345 16.77 -9.80 36.94
C ASP A 345 16.16 -10.95 36.12
N SER A 346 16.99 -11.81 35.53
CA SER A 346 16.51 -12.98 34.79
C SER A 346 15.76 -14.00 35.64
N LEU A 347 16.07 -14.06 36.93
CA LEU A 347 15.40 -14.89 37.94
C LEU A 347 14.17 -14.20 38.56
N GLY A 348 13.94 -12.92 38.24
CA GLY A 348 12.86 -12.12 38.81
C GLY A 348 13.17 -11.61 40.23
N LEU A 349 14.43 -11.53 40.62
CA LEU A 349 14.90 -11.11 41.93
C LEU A 349 15.46 -9.68 41.89
N GLU A 350 15.16 -8.87 42.91
CA GLU A 350 15.64 -7.48 43.02
C GLU A 350 17.09 -7.48 43.55
N ILE A 351 17.99 -6.89 42.82
CA ILE A 351 19.43 -6.89 43.12
C ILE A 351 19.76 -6.26 44.47
N SER A 352 18.98 -5.27 44.94
CA SER A 352 19.17 -4.60 46.24
C SER A 352 19.22 -5.56 47.41
N ASP A 353 18.49 -6.67 47.35
CA ASP A 353 18.28 -7.61 48.43
C ASP A 353 19.39 -8.66 48.50
N TYR A 354 20.28 -8.71 47.50
CA TYR A 354 21.30 -9.74 47.35
C TYR A 354 22.74 -9.22 47.33
N LYS A 355 22.97 -7.92 47.47
CA LYS A 355 24.32 -7.31 47.42
C LYS A 355 25.30 -7.95 48.40
N GLU A 356 24.92 -8.12 49.64
CA GLU A 356 25.77 -8.73 50.68
C GLU A 356 26.07 -10.22 50.35
N LYS A 357 25.07 -10.95 49.81
CA LYS A 357 25.25 -12.34 49.41
C LYS A 357 26.21 -12.45 48.21
N ILE A 358 26.10 -11.54 47.23
CA ILE A 358 26.96 -11.47 46.05
C ILE A 358 28.42 -11.26 46.48
N GLU A 359 28.69 -10.29 47.36
CA GLU A 359 30.02 -9.98 47.87
C GLU A 359 30.57 -11.11 48.72
N LYS A 360 29.76 -11.78 49.55
CA LYS A 360 30.13 -12.94 50.34
C LYS A 360 30.73 -14.08 49.56
N TYR A 361 30.24 -14.30 48.30
CA TYR A 361 30.74 -15.34 47.42
C TYR A 361 31.82 -14.85 46.45
N GLY A 362 32.31 -13.61 46.62
CA GLY A 362 33.44 -13.06 45.87
C GLY A 362 33.07 -12.50 44.48
N PHE A 363 31.77 -12.25 44.22
CA PHE A 363 31.31 -11.62 43.00
C PHE A 363 31.15 -10.13 43.20
N THR A 364 31.23 -9.37 42.08
CA THR A 364 30.88 -7.95 42.03
C THR A 364 29.73 -7.76 41.05
N LEU A 365 29.02 -6.61 41.16
CA LEU A 365 27.89 -6.33 40.30
C LEU A 365 28.27 -6.10 38.83
N GLU A 366 29.48 -5.56 38.62
CA GLU A 366 29.96 -5.15 37.29
C GLU A 366 30.82 -6.24 36.62
N GLU A 367 31.22 -7.26 37.35
CA GLU A 367 32.06 -8.32 36.81
C GLU A 367 31.31 -9.12 35.75
N HIS A 368 31.92 -9.22 34.57
CA HIS A 368 31.38 -10.03 33.48
C HIS A 368 31.85 -11.47 33.56
N ILE A 369 30.89 -12.37 33.66
CA ILE A 369 31.12 -13.82 33.77
C ILE A 369 30.58 -14.48 32.50
N LYS A 370 31.32 -15.47 31.96
CA LYS A 370 30.78 -16.27 30.87
C LYS A 370 29.67 -17.17 31.36
N ARG A 371 28.57 -17.16 30.65
CA ARG A 371 27.36 -17.94 30.99
C ARG A 371 27.65 -19.42 31.22
N ASP A 372 28.45 -20.02 30.31
CA ASP A 372 28.77 -21.43 30.36
C ASP A 372 29.74 -21.81 31.53
N GLU A 373 30.43 -20.81 32.10
CA GLU A 373 31.28 -21.00 33.28
C GLU A 373 30.48 -21.01 34.58
N LEU A 374 29.28 -20.43 34.64
CA LEU A 374 28.43 -20.33 35.83
C LEU A 374 28.08 -21.70 36.42
N ILE A 375 27.70 -22.65 35.57
CA ILE A 375 27.29 -24.01 36.00
C ILE A 375 28.45 -24.84 36.58
N ASN A 376 29.71 -24.47 36.33
CA ASN A 376 30.90 -25.13 36.79
C ASN A 376 31.67 -24.30 37.83
N ASN A 377 31.17 -23.15 38.25
CA ASN A 377 31.83 -22.29 39.23
C ASN A 377 31.33 -22.62 40.64
N ASP A 378 32.21 -23.19 41.46
CA ASP A 378 31.88 -23.61 42.82
C ASP A 378 31.32 -22.50 43.71
N GLN A 379 31.79 -21.25 43.56
CA GLN A 379 31.29 -20.13 44.34
C GLN A 379 29.89 -19.72 43.88
N PHE A 380 29.68 -19.78 42.56
CA PHE A 380 28.37 -19.49 41.98
C PHE A 380 27.34 -20.58 42.36
N ILE A 381 27.70 -21.84 42.34
CA ILE A 381 26.84 -22.94 42.77
C ILE A 381 26.40 -22.73 44.23
N LYS A 382 27.33 -22.39 45.13
CA LYS A 382 27.04 -22.10 46.53
C LYS A 382 26.14 -20.86 46.71
N PHE A 383 26.40 -19.80 45.94
CA PHE A 383 25.58 -18.63 45.91
C PHE A 383 24.14 -18.98 45.47
N TYR A 384 23.99 -19.73 44.38
CA TYR A 384 22.69 -20.16 43.88
C TYR A 384 21.92 -21.01 44.93
N GLU A 385 22.59 -21.98 45.54
CA GLU A 385 21.93 -22.80 46.59
C GLU A 385 21.48 -21.97 47.81
N GLU A 386 22.14 -20.87 48.15
CA GLU A 386 21.69 -19.94 49.19
C GLU A 386 20.47 -19.11 48.79
N ILE A 387 20.27 -18.77 47.49
CA ILE A 387 19.13 -17.97 47.01
C ILE A 387 18.04 -18.82 46.37
N LYS A 388 18.24 -20.10 46.23
CA LYS A 388 17.35 -21.03 45.55
C LYS A 388 15.92 -21.03 46.06
N GLN A 389 15.76 -20.95 47.38
CA GLN A 389 14.42 -20.88 47.96
C GLN A 389 13.70 -19.58 47.61
N ASP A 390 14.44 -18.48 47.55
CA ASP A 390 13.88 -17.17 47.15
C ASP A 390 13.45 -17.22 45.66
N VAL A 391 14.19 -17.91 44.79
CA VAL A 391 13.81 -18.15 43.40
C VAL A 391 12.51 -18.96 43.30
N ILE A 392 12.38 -20.04 44.08
CA ILE A 392 11.18 -20.88 44.12
C ILE A 392 9.97 -20.10 44.62
N ASP A 393 10.10 -19.36 45.71
CA ASP A 393 9.00 -18.62 46.35
C ASP A 393 8.49 -17.49 45.41
N ASN A 394 9.43 -16.73 44.85
CA ASN A 394 9.07 -15.69 43.87
C ASN A 394 8.40 -16.28 42.61
N SER A 395 8.97 -17.32 42.04
CA SER A 395 8.41 -17.96 40.85
C SER A 395 7.05 -18.61 41.10
N SER A 396 6.82 -19.17 42.29
CA SER A 396 5.52 -19.70 42.72
C SER A 396 4.45 -18.61 42.76
N THR A 397 4.78 -17.46 43.35
CA THR A 397 3.91 -16.29 43.41
C THR A 397 3.58 -15.77 42.01
N GLU A 398 4.59 -15.63 41.12
CA GLU A 398 4.36 -15.22 39.76
C GLU A 398 3.52 -16.25 38.97
N LYS A 399 3.70 -17.56 39.24
CA LYS A 399 2.89 -18.63 38.63
C LYS A 399 1.41 -18.53 39.03
N GLU A 400 1.12 -18.27 40.30
CA GLU A 400 -0.26 -18.06 40.73
C GLU A 400 -0.90 -16.87 40.00
N ASN A 401 -0.18 -15.76 39.87
CA ASN A 401 -0.65 -14.57 39.17
C ASN A 401 -0.85 -14.83 37.68
N LEU A 402 0.06 -15.56 37.04
CA LEU A 402 -0.06 -15.99 35.65
C LEU A 402 -1.29 -16.88 35.45
N ILE A 403 -1.51 -17.86 36.35
CA ILE A 403 -2.68 -18.74 36.30
C ILE A 403 -3.97 -17.95 36.44
N LYS A 404 -4.03 -16.98 37.38
CA LYS A 404 -5.19 -16.09 37.50
C LYS A 404 -5.47 -15.29 36.24
N TYR A 405 -4.43 -14.80 35.59
CA TYR A 405 -4.52 -14.09 34.31
C TYR A 405 -4.98 -15.02 33.16
N LEU A 406 -4.49 -16.25 33.11
CA LEU A 406 -4.81 -17.25 32.09
C LEU A 406 -6.17 -17.95 32.29
N LYS A 407 -6.74 -17.97 33.50
CA LYS A 407 -8.03 -18.65 33.75
C LYS A 407 -9.15 -18.28 32.79
N PRO A 408 -9.35 -17.01 32.39
CA PRO A 408 -10.35 -16.65 31.38
C PRO A 408 -10.00 -17.16 29.97
N VAL A 409 -8.73 -17.54 29.74
CA VAL A 409 -8.18 -17.99 28.43
C VAL A 409 -8.21 -19.52 28.32
N SER A 410 -8.31 -20.24 29.44
CA SER A 410 -8.09 -21.70 29.51
C SER A 410 -9.20 -22.57 28.90
N TYR A 411 -10.29 -22.00 28.42
CA TYR A 411 -11.35 -22.72 27.71
C TYR A 411 -11.10 -22.87 26.20
N THR A 412 -10.05 -22.24 25.67
CA THR A 412 -9.66 -22.31 24.26
C THR A 412 -8.32 -23.03 24.10
N HIS A 413 -8.25 -24.00 23.19
CA HIS A 413 -6.99 -24.66 22.83
C HIS A 413 -6.08 -23.63 22.15
N LEU A 414 -5.07 -23.15 22.85
CA LEU A 414 -4.05 -22.25 22.30
C LEU A 414 -3.17 -23.04 21.30
N ARG A 415 -3.24 -22.71 20.05
CA ARG A 415 -2.26 -23.13 19.04
C ARG A 415 -1.35 -21.95 18.72
N ALA A 416 -0.06 -22.12 18.91
CA ALA A 416 0.93 -21.15 18.45
C ALA A 416 1.03 -21.24 16.92
N HIS A 417 0.85 -20.15 16.24
CA HIS A 417 1.15 -20.05 14.80
C HIS A 417 2.66 -19.87 14.66
N GLU A 418 3.39 -20.99 14.79
CA GLU A 418 4.82 -20.99 14.50
C GLU A 418 5.02 -20.94 12.99
N THR A 419 5.67 -19.88 12.51
CA THR A 419 6.31 -19.91 11.20
C THR A 419 7.37 -21.01 11.23
N ARG A 420 7.04 -22.21 10.76
CA ARG A 420 8.03 -23.23 10.49
C ARG A 420 9.01 -22.65 9.47
N ARG A 421 10.19 -22.28 9.94
CA ARG A 421 11.37 -22.14 9.09
C ARG A 421 11.67 -23.53 8.54
N HIS A 422 11.22 -23.80 7.35
CA HIS A 422 11.88 -24.77 6.50
C HIS A 422 13.05 -24.02 5.83
N LEU A 423 14.21 -24.20 6.40
CA LEU A 423 15.47 -24.09 5.70
C LEU A 423 15.61 -25.25 4.72
#